data_0d2e32cd394a9053363a8919d06f7f37
#
_entry.id   0d2e32cd394a9053363a8919d06f7f37
#
_cell.length_a   1.000
_cell.length_b   1.000
_cell.length_c   1.000
_cell.angle_alpha   90.00
_cell.angle_beta   90.00
_cell.angle_gamma   90.00
#
_symmetry.space_group_name_H-M   'P 1'
#
loop_
_entity.id
_entity.type
_entity.pdbx_description
1 polymer ?
#
loop_
_entity_poly.entity_id
_entity_poly.type
_entity_poly.pdbx_seq_one_letter_code
_entity_poly.pdbx_strand_id
1 'polypeptide(L)'
;MAVAVPSEPGQLQPVQVKDPVISAQHLTKKFGDETAVQDVSFDVPRASIFGFIGPSGSGKTTTVRLLTGVYTPTEGQVTVLDRSPAKFSQGERARLGYMPQLFVLYPNLTVWENLNFAASLYGMSLFRRKRLKEALAFVELYDHRSKLARNISGGMLRRLSLAATLVHDPQLLFLDEPTAGIDPVLRRKFWDHFRELKNQGRTIFITTQYVSEADNCDLVGVQNNGELLLVDTPRGIRHHAYGGEMVDFRTTEPFDFQAEAQLRALAFVQPQTVRTGANSMRLIVDEASTATPELMSWAQQQHIQVQSVEEYVPSFEDVFVELVRPEVSHG
;
A
#
# COMPACT_ATOMS: atom_id res chain seq x y z
N MET A 1 23.15 -12.97 10.29
CA MET A 1 22.63 -14.04 9.42
C MET A 1 22.60 -13.48 8.03
N ALA A 2 23.25 -14.14 7.09
CA ALA A 2 23.61 -13.61 5.79
C ALA A 2 22.38 -13.29 4.93
N VAL A 3 22.30 -12.06 4.47
CA VAL A 3 21.43 -11.63 3.39
C VAL A 3 22.10 -12.02 2.09
N ALA A 4 21.44 -12.86 1.29
CA ALA A 4 21.93 -13.25 -0.02
C ALA A 4 21.84 -12.03 -0.97
N VAL A 5 22.97 -11.73 -1.61
CA VAL A 5 23.08 -10.73 -2.66
C VAL A 5 22.37 -11.25 -3.92
N PRO A 6 21.48 -10.46 -4.58
CA PRO A 6 20.83 -10.90 -5.81
C PRO A 6 21.82 -10.87 -6.98
N SER A 7 21.93 -11.98 -7.68
CA SER A 7 22.57 -12.08 -8.98
C SER A 7 21.53 -11.90 -10.08
N GLU A 8 21.78 -10.95 -10.99
CA GLU A 8 21.14 -10.62 -12.27
C GLU A 8 19.84 -9.78 -12.24
N PRO A 9 19.74 -8.73 -13.10
CA PRO A 9 18.53 -7.92 -13.26
C PRO A 9 17.49 -8.71 -14.07
N GLY A 10 16.36 -9.10 -13.44
CA GLY A 10 15.28 -9.66 -14.23
C GLY A 10 14.23 -10.53 -13.54
N GLN A 11 14.42 -10.99 -12.32
CA GLN A 11 13.35 -11.73 -11.62
C GLN A 11 13.34 -11.34 -10.13
N LEU A 12 12.43 -10.43 -9.79
CA LEU A 12 12.11 -10.13 -8.40
C LEU A 12 11.51 -11.38 -7.74
N GLN A 13 12.26 -12.02 -6.85
CA GLN A 13 11.71 -13.10 -6.04
C GLN A 13 10.71 -12.48 -5.05
N PRO A 14 9.48 -13.01 -4.96
CA PRO A 14 8.51 -12.53 -4.00
C PRO A 14 9.07 -12.65 -2.58
N VAL A 15 8.83 -11.62 -1.75
CA VAL A 15 9.20 -11.64 -0.33
C VAL A 15 8.59 -12.89 0.30
N GLN A 16 9.44 -13.86 0.67
CA GLN A 16 8.96 -15.08 1.31
C GLN A 16 8.49 -14.79 2.73
N VAL A 17 7.19 -14.85 2.92
CA VAL A 17 6.55 -14.65 4.22
C VAL A 17 6.37 -15.99 4.90
N LYS A 18 6.90 -16.13 6.13
CA LYS A 18 6.65 -17.31 6.95
C LYS A 18 5.22 -17.23 7.52
N ASP A 19 4.39 -18.25 7.25
CA ASP A 19 2.99 -18.34 7.71
C ASP A 19 2.11 -17.15 7.24
N PRO A 20 1.93 -16.96 5.91
CA PRO A 20 1.13 -15.86 5.38
C PRO A 20 -0.36 -16.04 5.71
N VAL A 21 -1.05 -14.92 5.98
CA VAL A 21 -2.51 -14.92 6.15
C VAL A 21 -3.24 -14.97 4.80
N ILE A 22 -2.60 -14.46 3.75
CA ILE A 22 -3.03 -14.56 2.35
C ILE A 22 -1.82 -15.08 1.57
N SER A 23 -2.04 -16.11 0.76
CA SER A 23 -1.07 -16.57 -0.24
C SER A 23 -1.77 -16.69 -1.59
N ALA A 24 -1.27 -15.96 -2.57
CA ALA A 24 -1.70 -15.96 -3.95
C ALA A 24 -0.57 -16.54 -4.83
N GLN A 25 -0.87 -17.54 -5.64
CA GLN A 25 0.11 -18.20 -6.48
C GLN A 25 -0.39 -18.30 -7.92
N HIS A 26 0.30 -17.62 -8.82
CA HIS A 26 0.01 -17.63 -10.26
C HIS A 26 -1.45 -17.29 -10.59
N LEU A 27 -2.05 -16.32 -9.83
CA LEU A 27 -3.45 -15.97 -10.00
C LEU A 27 -3.68 -15.31 -11.34
N THR A 28 -4.56 -15.94 -12.13
CA THR A 28 -5.06 -15.39 -13.40
C THR A 28 -6.58 -15.35 -13.37
N LYS A 29 -7.15 -14.24 -13.85
CA LYS A 29 -8.60 -14.10 -14.04
C LYS A 29 -8.91 -13.51 -15.40
N LYS A 30 -9.65 -14.31 -16.20
CA LYS A 30 -10.16 -13.93 -17.51
C LYS A 30 -11.69 -13.76 -17.47
N PHE A 31 -12.20 -12.78 -18.19
CA PHE A 31 -13.61 -12.55 -18.47
C PHE A 31 -13.80 -12.55 -19.99
N GLY A 32 -14.21 -13.69 -20.56
CA GLY A 32 -14.16 -13.90 -22.01
C GLY A 32 -12.71 -13.79 -22.51
N ASP A 33 -12.47 -12.88 -23.43
CA ASP A 33 -11.14 -12.64 -24.03
C ASP A 33 -10.29 -11.63 -23.23
N GLU A 34 -10.90 -10.95 -22.26
CA GLU A 34 -10.19 -9.95 -21.43
C GLU A 34 -9.52 -10.60 -20.21
N THR A 35 -8.21 -10.37 -20.04
CA THR A 35 -7.45 -10.79 -18.85
C THR A 35 -7.37 -9.62 -17.88
N ALA A 36 -8.11 -9.71 -16.77
CA ALA A 36 -8.16 -8.67 -15.76
C ALA A 36 -7.07 -8.81 -14.66
N VAL A 37 -6.57 -10.03 -14.45
CA VAL A 37 -5.44 -10.37 -13.55
C VAL A 37 -4.63 -11.45 -14.25
N GLN A 38 -3.32 -11.26 -14.35
CA GLN A 38 -2.40 -12.12 -15.08
C GLN A 38 -1.22 -12.52 -14.22
N ASP A 39 -1.12 -13.82 -13.91
CA ASP A 39 0.01 -14.46 -13.23
C ASP A 39 0.49 -13.76 -11.94
N VAL A 40 -0.44 -13.31 -11.11
CA VAL A 40 -0.15 -12.54 -9.90
C VAL A 40 0.18 -13.48 -8.75
N SER A 41 1.38 -13.30 -8.14
CA SER A 41 1.86 -14.09 -7.01
C SER A 41 2.37 -13.18 -5.89
N PHE A 42 1.83 -13.35 -4.66
CA PHE A 42 2.28 -12.62 -3.47
C PHE A 42 1.78 -13.28 -2.18
N ASP A 43 2.48 -12.96 -1.09
CA ASP A 43 2.12 -13.36 0.27
C ASP A 43 1.89 -12.14 1.15
N VAL A 44 0.91 -12.22 2.05
CA VAL A 44 0.60 -11.17 3.04
C VAL A 44 0.88 -11.70 4.44
N PRO A 45 1.78 -11.03 5.22
CA PRO A 45 2.05 -11.40 6.60
C PRO A 45 0.84 -11.18 7.52
N ARG A 46 0.75 -11.96 8.60
CA ARG A 46 -0.21 -11.68 9.67
C ARG A 46 0.12 -10.38 10.39
N ALA A 47 -0.88 -9.71 10.94
CA ALA A 47 -0.73 -8.45 11.68
C ALA A 47 0.04 -7.36 10.91
N SER A 48 -0.29 -7.20 9.63
CA SER A 48 0.30 -6.19 8.74
C SER A 48 -0.76 -5.39 8.00
N ILE A 49 -0.37 -4.23 7.49
CA ILE A 49 -1.11 -3.45 6.50
C ILE A 49 -0.44 -3.67 5.15
N PHE A 50 -1.14 -4.33 4.24
CA PHE A 50 -0.69 -4.56 2.87
C PHE A 50 -1.44 -3.62 1.93
N GLY A 51 -0.70 -2.71 1.30
CA GLY A 51 -1.22 -1.78 0.29
C GLY A 51 -1.12 -2.39 -1.10
N PHE A 52 -2.22 -2.43 -1.85
CA PHE A 52 -2.24 -2.88 -3.23
C PHE A 52 -2.55 -1.68 -4.11
N ILE A 53 -1.50 -1.08 -4.69
CA ILE A 53 -1.58 0.19 -5.39
C ILE A 53 -1.51 0.03 -6.91
N GLY A 54 -2.08 0.99 -7.63
CA GLY A 54 -2.05 1.01 -9.09
C GLY A 54 -3.14 1.90 -9.67
N PRO A 55 -3.10 2.20 -10.97
CA PRO A 55 -4.09 3.05 -11.62
C PRO A 55 -5.48 2.41 -11.64
N SER A 56 -6.49 3.21 -11.94
CA SER A 56 -7.84 2.68 -12.18
C SER A 56 -7.80 1.67 -13.34
N GLY A 57 -8.51 0.55 -13.18
CA GLY A 57 -8.52 -0.51 -14.18
C GLY A 57 -7.34 -1.49 -14.13
N SER A 58 -6.36 -1.32 -13.23
CA SER A 58 -5.20 -2.23 -13.15
C SER A 58 -5.51 -3.65 -12.63
N GLY A 59 -6.75 -3.96 -12.25
CA GLY A 59 -7.15 -5.29 -11.77
C GLY A 59 -7.29 -5.43 -10.25
N LYS A 60 -7.02 -4.38 -9.44
CA LYS A 60 -7.04 -4.43 -7.96
C LYS A 60 -8.34 -4.96 -7.36
N THR A 61 -9.47 -4.41 -7.76
CA THR A 61 -10.80 -4.88 -7.32
C THR A 61 -11.06 -6.33 -7.72
N THR A 62 -10.58 -6.76 -8.90
CA THR A 62 -10.69 -8.16 -9.35
C THR A 62 -9.85 -9.06 -8.46
N THR A 63 -8.62 -8.65 -8.11
CA THR A 63 -7.76 -9.37 -7.16
C THR A 63 -8.44 -9.50 -5.79
N VAL A 64 -8.98 -8.41 -5.23
CA VAL A 64 -9.74 -8.48 -3.95
C VAL A 64 -10.92 -9.46 -4.04
N ARG A 65 -11.65 -9.48 -5.14
CA ARG A 65 -12.79 -10.41 -5.34
C ARG A 65 -12.34 -11.87 -5.44
N LEU A 66 -11.14 -12.15 -5.96
CA LEU A 66 -10.52 -13.46 -5.91
C LEU A 66 -10.15 -13.85 -4.47
N LEU A 67 -9.51 -12.94 -3.72
CA LEU A 67 -9.11 -13.16 -2.32
C LEU A 67 -10.29 -13.34 -1.38
N THR A 68 -11.44 -12.73 -1.66
CA THR A 68 -12.65 -12.85 -0.85
C THR A 68 -13.56 -14.01 -1.29
N GLY A 69 -13.21 -14.71 -2.38
CA GLY A 69 -14.01 -15.82 -2.92
C GLY A 69 -15.28 -15.38 -3.65
N VAL A 70 -15.42 -14.10 -3.99
CA VAL A 70 -16.49 -13.57 -4.87
C VAL A 70 -16.29 -14.08 -6.29
N TYR A 71 -15.01 -14.15 -6.73
CA TYR A 71 -14.64 -14.78 -7.99
C TYR A 71 -13.76 -16.00 -7.73
N THR A 72 -13.87 -16.98 -8.63
CA THR A 72 -12.94 -18.10 -8.72
C THR A 72 -11.86 -17.75 -9.74
N PRO A 73 -10.56 -17.99 -9.45
CA PRO A 73 -9.50 -17.81 -10.43
C PRO A 73 -9.71 -18.69 -11.67
N THR A 74 -9.28 -18.23 -12.81
CA THR A 74 -9.23 -19.03 -14.05
C THR A 74 -8.04 -19.99 -13.99
N GLU A 75 -6.91 -19.51 -13.48
CA GLU A 75 -5.67 -20.29 -13.26
C GLU A 75 -5.05 -19.87 -11.92
N GLY A 76 -4.19 -20.72 -11.40
CA GLY A 76 -3.52 -20.49 -10.11
C GLY A 76 -4.38 -20.83 -8.89
N GLN A 77 -3.89 -20.47 -7.73
CA GLN A 77 -4.55 -20.78 -6.46
C GLN A 77 -4.40 -19.65 -5.44
N VAL A 78 -5.37 -19.59 -4.51
CA VAL A 78 -5.35 -18.63 -3.41
C VAL A 78 -5.77 -19.31 -2.11
N THR A 79 -5.05 -19.00 -1.05
CA THR A 79 -5.41 -19.34 0.33
C THR A 79 -5.53 -18.08 1.16
N VAL A 80 -6.55 -18.02 2.01
CA VAL A 80 -6.81 -16.93 2.94
C VAL A 80 -7.22 -17.57 4.27
N LEU A 81 -6.55 -17.18 5.38
CA LEU A 81 -6.72 -17.82 6.68
C LEU A 81 -6.58 -19.35 6.58
N ASP A 82 -5.56 -19.79 5.83
CA ASP A 82 -5.18 -21.20 5.60
C ASP A 82 -6.21 -22.04 4.81
N ARG A 83 -7.16 -21.38 4.13
CA ARG A 83 -8.21 -22.03 3.32
C ARG A 83 -8.47 -21.37 1.98
N SER A 84 -8.98 -22.13 1.03
CA SER A 84 -9.47 -21.57 -0.23
C SER A 84 -10.74 -20.74 0.01
N PRO A 85 -10.78 -19.46 -0.42
CA PRO A 85 -11.93 -18.57 -0.22
C PRO A 85 -13.24 -19.09 -0.84
N ALA A 86 -13.13 -19.84 -1.94
CA ALA A 86 -14.29 -20.46 -2.60
C ALA A 86 -15.02 -21.49 -1.71
N LYS A 87 -14.34 -22.01 -0.68
CA LYS A 87 -14.86 -23.02 0.25
C LYS A 87 -15.18 -22.48 1.63
N PHE A 88 -15.20 -21.15 1.82
CA PHE A 88 -15.49 -20.55 3.12
C PHE A 88 -16.88 -20.89 3.64
N SER A 89 -16.92 -21.41 4.86
CA SER A 89 -18.12 -21.52 5.67
C SER A 89 -18.60 -20.14 6.16
N GLN A 90 -19.80 -20.05 6.69
CA GLN A 90 -20.32 -18.82 7.28
C GLN A 90 -19.43 -18.31 8.45
N GLY A 91 -18.89 -19.21 9.27
CA GLY A 91 -18.00 -18.85 10.37
C GLY A 91 -16.67 -18.28 9.89
N GLU A 92 -16.12 -18.79 8.78
CA GLU A 92 -14.90 -18.25 8.18
C GLU A 92 -15.17 -16.88 7.54
N ARG A 93 -16.30 -16.70 6.85
CA ARG A 93 -16.72 -15.40 6.32
C ARG A 93 -16.91 -14.35 7.41
N ALA A 94 -17.38 -14.74 8.60
CA ALA A 94 -17.52 -13.84 9.74
C ALA A 94 -16.17 -13.38 10.33
N ARG A 95 -15.05 -14.02 9.99
CA ARG A 95 -13.70 -13.57 10.36
C ARG A 95 -13.16 -12.52 9.39
N LEU A 96 -13.84 -12.28 8.27
CA LEU A 96 -13.46 -11.32 7.25
C LEU A 96 -14.34 -10.07 7.31
N GLY A 97 -13.73 -8.90 7.13
CA GLY A 97 -14.42 -7.66 6.82
C GLY A 97 -14.13 -7.29 5.35
N TYR A 98 -15.19 -7.10 4.56
CA TYR A 98 -15.02 -6.65 3.17
C TYR A 98 -15.79 -5.36 2.93
N MET A 99 -15.07 -4.31 2.60
CA MET A 99 -15.58 -3.03 2.15
C MET A 99 -15.38 -2.92 0.63
N PRO A 100 -16.42 -3.10 -0.19
CA PRO A 100 -16.31 -2.95 -1.63
C PRO A 100 -16.25 -1.49 -2.05
N GLN A 101 -15.72 -1.23 -3.24
CA GLN A 101 -15.65 0.10 -3.85
C GLN A 101 -17.05 0.75 -3.99
N LEU A 102 -18.06 -0.03 -4.42
CA LEU A 102 -19.45 0.41 -4.48
C LEU A 102 -20.15 0.10 -3.16
N PHE A 103 -20.98 1.04 -2.69
CA PHE A 103 -21.68 0.89 -1.41
C PHE A 103 -22.75 -0.19 -1.46
N VAL A 104 -22.68 -1.14 -0.53
CA VAL A 104 -23.72 -2.15 -0.29
C VAL A 104 -24.55 -1.71 0.92
N LEU A 105 -25.22 -0.58 0.78
CA LEU A 105 -26.05 0.02 1.84
C LEU A 105 -27.51 0.12 1.35
N TYR A 106 -28.45 0.00 2.27
CA TYR A 106 -29.87 0.10 1.99
C TYR A 106 -30.33 1.55 2.05
N PRO A 107 -30.71 2.16 0.90
CA PRO A 107 -31.03 3.61 0.85
C PRO A 107 -32.19 4.03 1.74
N ASN A 108 -33.14 3.13 1.95
CA ASN A 108 -34.35 3.37 2.74
C ASN A 108 -34.21 3.04 4.24
N LEU A 109 -33.06 2.55 4.67
CA LEU A 109 -32.70 2.39 6.07
C LEU A 109 -31.92 3.61 6.55
N THR A 110 -32.07 3.94 7.83
CA THR A 110 -31.25 4.95 8.49
C THR A 110 -29.80 4.49 8.60
N VAL A 111 -28.89 5.40 8.93
CA VAL A 111 -27.48 5.09 9.24
C VAL A 111 -27.39 4.03 10.34
N TRP A 112 -28.17 4.16 11.39
CA TRP A 112 -28.23 3.18 12.48
C TRP A 112 -28.74 1.81 12.03
N GLU A 113 -29.83 1.78 11.28
CA GLU A 113 -30.46 0.55 10.79
C GLU A 113 -29.55 -0.19 9.82
N ASN A 114 -28.85 0.53 8.92
CA ASN A 114 -27.84 -0.08 8.04
C ASN A 114 -26.74 -0.77 8.85
N LEU A 115 -26.17 -0.09 9.85
CA LEU A 115 -25.13 -0.68 10.69
C LEU A 115 -25.66 -1.85 11.51
N ASN A 116 -26.87 -1.72 12.07
CA ASN A 116 -27.50 -2.79 12.83
C ASN A 116 -27.82 -4.01 11.96
N PHE A 117 -28.21 -3.79 10.71
CA PHE A 117 -28.43 -4.85 9.74
C PHE A 117 -27.12 -5.60 9.41
N ALA A 118 -26.04 -4.85 9.11
CA ALA A 118 -24.72 -5.43 8.89
C ALA A 118 -24.28 -6.31 10.09
N ALA A 119 -24.44 -5.79 11.30
CA ALA A 119 -24.13 -6.55 12.52
C ALA A 119 -24.99 -7.84 12.66
N SER A 120 -26.24 -7.83 12.16
CA SER A 120 -27.09 -9.03 12.15
C SER A 120 -26.62 -10.08 11.16
N LEU A 121 -26.14 -9.67 9.98
CA LEU A 121 -25.62 -10.59 8.96
C LEU A 121 -24.41 -11.40 9.47
N TYR A 122 -23.59 -10.78 10.34
CA TYR A 122 -22.44 -11.43 10.97
C TYR A 122 -22.79 -12.15 12.28
N GLY A 123 -24.09 -12.32 12.61
CA GLY A 123 -24.53 -13.09 13.77
C GLY A 123 -24.25 -12.45 15.13
N MET A 124 -24.02 -11.13 15.18
CA MET A 124 -23.78 -10.45 16.45
C MET A 124 -25.01 -10.50 17.37
N SER A 125 -24.76 -10.61 18.70
CA SER A 125 -25.78 -10.57 19.72
C SER A 125 -26.71 -9.35 19.60
N LEU A 126 -27.97 -9.46 20.04
CA LEU A 126 -28.91 -8.32 20.08
C LEU A 126 -28.46 -7.21 21.04
N PHE A 127 -27.64 -7.54 22.07
CA PHE A 127 -27.09 -6.56 23.03
C PHE A 127 -25.86 -5.76 22.49
N ARG A 128 -25.88 -5.40 21.22
CA ARG A 128 -24.77 -4.75 20.51
C ARG A 128 -24.83 -3.21 20.46
N ARG A 129 -25.82 -2.59 21.14
CA ARG A 129 -26.04 -1.11 21.02
C ARG A 129 -24.79 -0.28 21.34
N LYS A 130 -23.98 -0.69 22.33
CA LYS A 130 -22.72 -0.03 22.67
C LYS A 130 -21.74 -0.08 21.49
N ARG A 131 -21.54 -1.26 20.90
CA ARG A 131 -20.64 -1.46 19.76
C ARG A 131 -21.07 -0.66 18.52
N LEU A 132 -22.37 -0.62 18.23
CA LEU A 132 -22.89 0.20 17.11
C LEU A 132 -22.64 1.68 17.35
N LYS A 133 -22.81 2.16 18.59
CA LYS A 133 -22.52 3.55 18.96
C LYS A 133 -21.04 3.90 18.76
N GLU A 134 -20.14 3.03 19.24
CA GLU A 134 -18.71 3.19 19.11
C GLU A 134 -18.28 3.22 17.62
N ALA A 135 -18.78 2.29 16.82
CA ALA A 135 -18.50 2.24 15.39
C ALA A 135 -18.97 3.49 14.64
N LEU A 136 -20.17 4.01 14.95
CA LEU A 136 -20.66 5.27 14.35
C LEU A 136 -19.91 6.50 14.87
N ALA A 137 -19.50 6.52 16.12
CA ALA A 137 -18.71 7.61 16.69
C ALA A 137 -17.33 7.68 16.04
N PHE A 138 -16.69 6.54 15.82
CA PHE A 138 -15.41 6.45 15.15
C PHE A 138 -15.43 7.08 13.75
N VAL A 139 -16.47 6.80 12.95
CA VAL A 139 -16.63 7.37 11.61
C VAL A 139 -17.35 8.71 11.60
N GLU A 140 -17.56 9.34 12.74
CA GLU A 140 -18.24 10.65 12.92
C GLU A 140 -19.66 10.68 12.32
N LEU A 141 -20.41 9.58 12.45
CA LEU A 141 -21.78 9.46 11.96
C LEU A 141 -22.85 9.30 13.06
N TYR A 142 -22.45 9.26 14.34
CA TYR A 142 -23.40 9.01 15.42
C TYR A 142 -24.51 10.06 15.50
N ASP A 143 -24.20 11.33 15.27
CA ASP A 143 -25.19 12.43 15.27
C ASP A 143 -26.13 12.41 14.05
N HIS A 144 -25.71 11.66 13.02
CA HIS A 144 -26.52 11.45 11.81
C HIS A 144 -27.23 10.09 11.79
N ARG A 145 -27.23 9.35 12.89
CA ARG A 145 -27.73 7.96 12.98
C ARG A 145 -29.19 7.75 12.57
N SER A 146 -30.04 8.78 12.69
CA SER A 146 -31.46 8.74 12.31
C SER A 146 -31.75 9.19 10.88
N LYS A 147 -30.72 9.69 10.15
CA LYS A 147 -30.89 10.06 8.73
C LYS A 147 -30.96 8.79 7.87
N LEU A 148 -31.82 8.81 6.84
CA LEU A 148 -31.84 7.75 5.82
C LEU A 148 -30.52 7.76 5.01
N ALA A 149 -30.04 6.58 4.62
CA ALA A 149 -28.81 6.47 3.86
C ALA A 149 -28.87 7.23 2.51
N ARG A 150 -30.03 7.29 1.85
CA ARG A 150 -30.24 8.09 0.62
C ARG A 150 -30.12 9.61 0.83
N ASN A 151 -30.17 10.08 2.07
CA ASN A 151 -30.16 11.52 2.42
C ASN A 151 -28.81 11.98 2.97
N ILE A 152 -27.77 11.15 2.91
CA ILE A 152 -26.42 11.51 3.33
C ILE A 152 -25.48 11.60 2.13
N SER A 153 -24.35 12.31 2.29
CA SER A 153 -23.38 12.50 1.19
C SER A 153 -22.62 11.22 0.85
N GLY A 154 -21.99 11.17 -0.34
CA GLY A 154 -21.15 10.03 -0.76
C GLY A 154 -20.01 9.73 0.22
N GLY A 155 -19.36 10.78 0.76
CA GLY A 155 -18.33 10.60 1.80
C GLY A 155 -18.92 10.03 3.10
N MET A 156 -20.16 10.39 3.49
CA MET A 156 -20.85 9.77 4.63
C MET A 156 -21.23 8.31 4.34
N LEU A 157 -21.64 7.99 3.13
CA LEU A 157 -21.90 6.59 2.72
C LEU A 157 -20.61 5.76 2.81
N ARG A 158 -19.47 6.32 2.39
CA ARG A 158 -18.15 5.67 2.50
C ARG A 158 -17.81 5.36 3.96
N ARG A 159 -17.98 6.33 4.85
CA ARG A 159 -17.78 6.20 6.29
C ARG A 159 -18.70 5.15 6.91
N LEU A 160 -19.97 5.14 6.53
CA LEU A 160 -20.91 4.12 6.99
C LEU A 160 -20.55 2.72 6.52
N SER A 161 -20.09 2.58 5.27
CA SER A 161 -19.60 1.31 4.72
C SER A 161 -18.39 0.78 5.52
N LEU A 162 -17.44 1.66 5.88
CA LEU A 162 -16.31 1.28 6.73
C LEU A 162 -16.78 0.83 8.13
N ALA A 163 -17.70 1.57 8.76
CA ALA A 163 -18.25 1.18 10.05
C ALA A 163 -18.95 -0.19 9.98
N ALA A 164 -19.70 -0.46 8.91
CA ALA A 164 -20.37 -1.75 8.69
C ALA A 164 -19.36 -2.90 8.51
N THR A 165 -18.21 -2.62 7.90
CA THR A 165 -17.13 -3.59 7.71
C THR A 165 -16.41 -3.92 9.02
N LEU A 166 -16.30 -2.96 9.93
CA LEU A 166 -15.57 -3.10 11.21
C LEU A 166 -16.44 -3.57 12.38
N VAL A 167 -17.77 -3.48 12.28
CA VAL A 167 -18.68 -3.64 13.43
C VAL A 167 -18.59 -4.98 14.12
N HIS A 168 -18.32 -6.06 13.37
CA HIS A 168 -18.24 -7.44 13.87
C HIS A 168 -16.83 -7.88 14.29
N ASP A 169 -15.87 -6.96 14.31
CA ASP A 169 -14.48 -7.16 14.74
C ASP A 169 -13.73 -8.26 13.96
N PRO A 170 -13.59 -8.12 12.63
CA PRO A 170 -12.95 -9.12 11.79
C PRO A 170 -11.45 -9.26 12.08
N GLN A 171 -10.88 -10.44 11.79
CA GLN A 171 -9.44 -10.70 11.90
C GLN A 171 -8.65 -10.21 10.68
N LEU A 172 -9.29 -10.25 9.51
CA LEU A 172 -8.72 -9.82 8.23
C LEU A 172 -9.69 -8.88 7.53
N LEU A 173 -9.20 -7.74 7.13
CA LEU A 173 -9.94 -6.68 6.46
C LEU A 173 -9.51 -6.57 5.00
N PHE A 174 -10.46 -6.56 4.09
CA PHE A 174 -10.29 -6.17 2.69
C PHE A 174 -11.00 -4.84 2.48
N LEU A 175 -10.26 -3.78 2.20
CA LEU A 175 -10.76 -2.43 2.04
C LEU A 175 -10.47 -1.95 0.62
N ASP A 176 -11.51 -1.89 -0.22
CA ASP A 176 -11.37 -1.48 -1.62
C ASP A 176 -11.60 0.03 -1.73
N GLU A 177 -10.52 0.79 -1.87
CA GLU A 177 -10.45 2.26 -1.91
C GLU A 177 -11.15 2.95 -0.71
N PRO A 178 -10.83 2.61 0.55
CA PRO A 178 -11.60 3.06 1.72
C PRO A 178 -11.57 4.57 1.93
N THR A 179 -10.55 5.26 1.45
CA THR A 179 -10.27 6.69 1.67
C THR A 179 -10.67 7.58 0.49
N ALA A 180 -11.22 7.00 -0.58
CA ALA A 180 -11.64 7.76 -1.75
C ALA A 180 -12.78 8.74 -1.41
N GLY A 181 -12.59 10.03 -1.76
CA GLY A 181 -13.58 11.08 -1.49
C GLY A 181 -13.73 11.48 -0.02
N ILE A 182 -12.77 11.12 0.83
CA ILE A 182 -12.69 11.51 2.25
C ILE A 182 -11.71 12.69 2.39
N ASP A 183 -12.06 13.64 3.26
CA ASP A 183 -11.18 14.79 3.54
C ASP A 183 -9.86 14.35 4.22
N PRO A 184 -8.77 15.15 4.10
CA PRO A 184 -7.45 14.76 4.59
C PRO A 184 -7.38 14.53 6.10
N VAL A 185 -8.17 15.25 6.91
CA VAL A 185 -8.17 15.12 8.38
C VAL A 185 -8.75 13.78 8.80
N LEU A 186 -9.90 13.43 8.22
CA LEU A 186 -10.56 12.16 8.50
C LEU A 186 -9.78 10.98 7.90
N ARG A 187 -9.14 11.17 6.73
CA ARG A 187 -8.26 10.16 6.14
C ARG A 187 -7.13 9.80 7.10
N ARG A 188 -6.48 10.79 7.73
CA ARG A 188 -5.44 10.54 8.74
C ARG A 188 -5.97 9.74 9.92
N LYS A 189 -7.15 10.07 10.45
CA LYS A 189 -7.80 9.30 11.53
C LYS A 189 -8.05 7.83 11.14
N PHE A 190 -8.42 7.56 9.88
CA PHE A 190 -8.61 6.19 9.40
C PHE A 190 -7.29 5.44 9.37
N TRP A 191 -6.22 6.05 8.87
CA TRP A 191 -4.89 5.44 8.88
C TRP A 191 -4.37 5.20 10.30
N ASP A 192 -4.58 6.13 11.23
CA ASP A 192 -4.27 5.93 12.65
C ASP A 192 -4.99 4.71 13.22
N HIS A 193 -6.30 4.59 12.94
CA HIS A 193 -7.08 3.43 13.38
C HIS A 193 -6.67 2.12 12.72
N PHE A 194 -6.30 2.13 11.44
CA PHE A 194 -5.78 0.93 10.78
C PHE A 194 -4.47 0.46 11.44
N ARG A 195 -3.60 1.38 11.85
CA ARG A 195 -2.40 1.05 12.64
C ARG A 195 -2.75 0.49 14.02
N GLU A 196 -3.77 1.02 14.69
CA GLU A 196 -4.26 0.46 15.96
C GLU A 196 -4.80 -0.97 15.79
N LEU A 197 -5.61 -1.23 14.76
CA LEU A 197 -6.12 -2.56 14.45
C LEU A 197 -4.98 -3.54 14.15
N LYS A 198 -3.98 -3.12 13.38
CA LYS A 198 -2.76 -3.91 13.12
C LYS A 198 -2.05 -4.24 14.45
N ASN A 199 -1.84 -3.26 15.33
CA ASN A 199 -1.18 -3.46 16.62
C ASN A 199 -1.97 -4.41 17.55
N GLN A 200 -3.28 -4.54 17.32
CA GLN A 200 -4.14 -5.53 17.98
C GLN A 200 -4.11 -6.91 17.30
N GLY A 201 -3.23 -7.12 16.30
CA GLY A 201 -3.07 -8.39 15.60
C GLY A 201 -4.00 -8.58 14.39
N ARG A 202 -4.71 -7.53 13.91
CA ARG A 202 -5.52 -7.61 12.70
C ARG A 202 -4.63 -7.45 11.47
N THR A 203 -5.00 -8.11 10.37
CA THR A 203 -4.37 -7.88 9.06
C THR A 203 -5.30 -7.08 8.19
N ILE A 204 -4.76 -6.15 7.42
CA ILE A 204 -5.52 -5.23 6.58
C ILE A 204 -4.94 -5.24 5.18
N PHE A 205 -5.75 -5.60 4.20
CA PHE A 205 -5.45 -5.53 2.78
C PHE A 205 -6.22 -4.34 2.20
N ILE A 206 -5.50 -3.33 1.74
CA ILE A 206 -6.08 -2.08 1.23
C ILE A 206 -5.75 -1.93 -0.24
N THR A 207 -6.76 -1.70 -1.09
CA THR A 207 -6.50 -1.20 -2.44
C THR A 207 -6.66 0.31 -2.47
N THR A 208 -5.82 0.98 -3.22
CA THR A 208 -5.91 2.42 -3.44
C THR A 208 -5.35 2.84 -4.79
N GLN A 209 -5.93 3.89 -5.37
CA GLN A 209 -5.35 4.61 -6.50
C GLN A 209 -4.48 5.79 -6.04
N TYR A 210 -4.53 6.15 -4.75
CA TYR A 210 -3.68 7.19 -4.17
C TYR A 210 -2.35 6.57 -3.76
N VAL A 211 -1.38 6.64 -4.67
CA VAL A 211 -0.07 5.99 -4.47
C VAL A 211 0.68 6.51 -3.24
N SER A 212 0.47 7.77 -2.84
CA SER A 212 1.01 8.34 -1.59
C SER A 212 0.54 7.63 -0.30
N GLU A 213 -0.54 6.85 -0.35
CA GLU A 213 -0.98 6.06 0.79
C GLU A 213 -0.08 4.86 1.07
N ALA A 214 0.77 4.47 0.12
CA ALA A 214 1.75 3.40 0.26
C ALA A 214 2.66 3.58 1.48
N ASP A 215 3.02 4.82 1.83
CA ASP A 215 3.84 5.15 3.00
C ASP A 215 3.22 4.74 4.34
N ASN A 216 1.94 4.47 4.37
CA ASN A 216 1.24 4.00 5.58
C ASN A 216 1.19 2.47 5.68
N CYS A 217 1.70 1.74 4.69
CA CYS A 217 1.65 0.29 4.62
C CYS A 217 2.98 -0.35 5.09
N ASP A 218 2.93 -1.58 5.57
CA ASP A 218 4.12 -2.36 5.91
C ASP A 218 4.74 -3.00 4.66
N LEU A 219 3.87 -3.47 3.76
CA LEU A 219 4.22 -3.98 2.44
C LEU A 219 3.28 -3.37 1.39
N VAL A 220 3.80 -3.23 0.19
CA VAL A 220 3.06 -2.66 -0.94
C VAL A 220 3.26 -3.54 -2.17
N GLY A 221 2.16 -3.94 -2.78
CA GLY A 221 2.14 -4.54 -4.13
C GLY A 221 1.76 -3.49 -5.16
N VAL A 222 2.57 -3.35 -6.19
CA VAL A 222 2.33 -2.42 -7.30
C VAL A 222 1.73 -3.19 -8.47
N GLN A 223 0.46 -2.92 -8.78
CA GLN A 223 -0.25 -3.59 -9.89
C GLN A 223 -0.48 -2.63 -11.06
N ASN A 224 -0.14 -3.08 -12.26
CA ASN A 224 -0.40 -2.36 -13.51
C ASN A 224 -0.86 -3.32 -14.60
N ASN A 225 -1.89 -2.95 -15.37
CA ASN A 225 -2.43 -3.73 -16.49
C ASN A 225 -2.69 -5.22 -16.19
N GLY A 226 -3.17 -5.53 -14.97
CA GLY A 226 -3.45 -6.90 -14.53
C GLY A 226 -2.24 -7.65 -13.97
N GLU A 227 -1.03 -7.14 -14.12
CA GLU A 227 0.22 -7.75 -13.66
C GLU A 227 0.70 -7.13 -12.36
N LEU A 228 1.38 -7.90 -11.54
CA LEU A 228 2.04 -7.44 -10.32
C LEU A 228 3.51 -7.15 -10.65
N LEU A 229 3.87 -5.86 -10.62
CA LEU A 229 5.24 -5.43 -10.96
C LEU A 229 6.23 -5.83 -9.87
N LEU A 230 5.89 -5.55 -8.60
CA LEU A 230 6.72 -5.91 -7.45
C LEU A 230 5.92 -5.89 -6.14
N VAL A 231 6.48 -6.52 -5.11
CA VAL A 231 5.99 -6.45 -3.72
C VAL A 231 7.19 -6.21 -2.81
N ASP A 232 7.16 -5.10 -2.06
CA ASP A 232 8.20 -4.78 -1.09
C ASP A 232 7.68 -3.81 -0.02
N THR A 233 8.54 -3.46 0.94
CA THR A 233 8.32 -2.32 1.83
C THR A 233 8.30 -1.01 1.04
N PRO A 234 7.68 0.07 1.55
CA PRO A 234 7.73 1.37 0.90
C PRO A 234 9.16 1.83 0.56
N ARG A 235 10.11 1.57 1.45
CA ARG A 235 11.53 1.88 1.22
C ARG A 235 12.13 1.01 0.11
N GLY A 236 11.86 -0.31 0.13
CA GLY A 236 12.33 -1.24 -0.89
C GLY A 236 11.80 -0.89 -2.29
N ILE A 237 10.53 -0.47 -2.40
CA ILE A 237 9.97 -0.01 -3.68
C ILE A 237 10.69 1.22 -4.22
N ARG A 238 11.03 2.21 -3.35
CA ARG A 238 11.83 3.38 -3.76
C ARG A 238 13.22 2.97 -4.23
N HIS A 239 13.85 2.07 -3.48
CA HIS A 239 15.17 1.53 -3.83
C HIS A 239 15.15 0.83 -5.20
N HIS A 240 14.13 0.03 -5.49
CA HIS A 240 13.96 -0.61 -6.81
C HIS A 240 13.75 0.41 -7.94
N ALA A 241 12.94 1.44 -7.72
CA ALA A 241 12.62 2.42 -8.75
C ALA A 241 13.85 3.24 -9.20
N TYR A 242 14.77 3.51 -8.28
CA TYR A 242 15.91 4.41 -8.54
C TYR A 242 17.26 3.71 -8.47
N GLY A 243 17.32 2.44 -8.13
CA GLY A 243 18.57 1.68 -7.98
C GLY A 243 19.35 2.00 -6.71
N GLY A 244 18.73 2.68 -5.73
CA GLY A 244 19.37 3.08 -4.48
C GLY A 244 18.55 4.10 -3.70
N GLU A 245 19.15 4.64 -2.64
CA GLU A 245 18.61 5.74 -1.86
C GLU A 245 19.17 7.08 -2.35
N MET A 246 18.43 8.15 -2.13
CA MET A 246 18.83 9.48 -2.59
C MET A 246 19.33 10.35 -1.46
N VAL A 247 20.42 11.08 -1.71
CA VAL A 247 21.00 12.05 -0.79
C VAL A 247 21.17 13.39 -1.49
N ASP A 248 20.56 14.43 -0.93
CA ASP A 248 20.81 15.81 -1.34
C ASP A 248 22.08 16.31 -0.64
N PHE A 249 23.14 16.49 -1.42
CA PHE A 249 24.42 17.01 -0.98
C PHE A 249 24.55 18.47 -1.41
N ARG A 250 24.68 19.37 -0.43
CA ARG A 250 24.79 20.82 -0.65
C ARG A 250 26.07 21.38 -0.07
N THR A 251 26.72 22.23 -0.85
CA THR A 251 27.95 22.95 -0.47
C THR A 251 27.69 24.43 -0.29
N THR A 252 28.57 25.13 0.41
CA THR A 252 28.49 26.59 0.58
C THR A 252 28.80 27.31 -0.73
N GLU A 253 29.77 26.81 -1.47
CA GLU A 253 30.19 27.35 -2.77
C GLU A 253 29.75 26.44 -3.91
N PRO A 254 29.60 26.95 -5.14
CA PRO A 254 29.26 26.15 -6.31
C PRO A 254 30.29 25.04 -6.56
N PHE A 255 29.82 23.87 -7.00
CA PHE A 255 30.71 22.80 -7.46
C PHE A 255 31.49 23.26 -8.72
N ASP A 256 32.77 23.10 -8.69
CA ASP A 256 33.58 23.13 -9.92
C ASP A 256 33.49 21.77 -10.65
N PHE A 257 33.96 21.74 -11.86
CA PHE A 257 33.91 20.54 -12.72
C PHE A 257 34.71 19.37 -12.12
N GLN A 258 35.84 19.66 -11.44
CA GLN A 258 36.70 18.63 -10.87
C GLN A 258 36.05 17.99 -9.62
N ALA A 259 35.51 18.79 -8.71
CA ALA A 259 34.82 18.32 -7.55
C ALA A 259 33.59 17.49 -7.90
N GLU A 260 32.79 17.93 -8.91
CA GLU A 260 31.66 17.15 -9.39
C GLU A 260 32.09 15.80 -9.99
N ALA A 261 33.15 15.79 -10.81
CA ALA A 261 33.66 14.56 -11.42
C ALA A 261 34.19 13.57 -10.36
N GLN A 262 34.90 14.07 -9.34
CA GLN A 262 35.37 13.25 -8.22
C GLN A 262 34.22 12.68 -7.37
N LEU A 263 33.20 13.50 -7.09
CA LEU A 263 32.02 13.06 -6.33
C LEU A 263 31.27 11.94 -7.06
N ARG A 264 31.09 12.08 -8.38
CA ARG A 264 30.47 11.03 -9.22
C ARG A 264 31.32 9.77 -9.33
N ALA A 265 32.62 9.85 -9.12
CA ALA A 265 33.55 8.73 -9.19
C ALA A 265 33.68 7.94 -7.87
N LEU A 266 33.01 8.38 -6.80
CA LEU A 266 32.99 7.63 -5.53
C LEU A 266 32.30 6.27 -5.73
N ALA A 267 32.89 5.22 -5.21
CA ALA A 267 32.44 3.84 -5.45
C ALA A 267 31.01 3.54 -4.98
N PHE A 268 30.52 4.30 -4.01
CA PHE A 268 29.16 4.17 -3.45
C PHE A 268 28.15 5.14 -4.08
N VAL A 269 28.56 5.95 -5.09
CA VAL A 269 27.68 6.88 -5.81
C VAL A 269 27.34 6.30 -7.17
N GLN A 270 26.04 6.17 -7.44
CA GLN A 270 25.52 5.62 -8.70
C GLN A 270 25.65 6.64 -9.86
N PRO A 271 25.78 6.16 -11.13
CA PRO A 271 25.96 7.05 -12.29
C PRO A 271 24.81 8.04 -12.53
N GLN A 272 23.58 7.69 -12.13
CA GLN A 272 22.35 8.47 -12.35
C GLN A 272 22.22 9.72 -11.45
N THR A 273 23.30 10.09 -10.77
CA THR A 273 23.38 11.29 -9.95
C THR A 273 23.07 12.57 -10.75
N VAL A 274 22.24 13.46 -10.20
CA VAL A 274 21.71 14.65 -10.86
C VAL A 274 22.17 15.94 -10.16
N ARG A 275 22.60 16.92 -10.94
CA ARG A 275 22.85 18.28 -10.44
C ARG A 275 21.52 19.01 -10.24
N THR A 276 21.20 19.42 -9.01
CA THR A 276 19.95 20.11 -8.66
C THR A 276 20.10 21.63 -8.56
N GLY A 277 21.33 22.11 -8.52
CA GLY A 277 21.65 23.54 -8.47
C GLY A 277 23.15 23.81 -8.65
N ALA A 278 23.56 25.07 -8.57
CA ALA A 278 24.97 25.44 -8.69
C ALA A 278 25.84 24.81 -7.58
N ASN A 279 25.29 24.71 -6.38
CA ASN A 279 25.94 24.21 -5.17
C ASN A 279 25.24 22.97 -4.58
N SER A 280 24.43 22.27 -5.36
CA SER A 280 23.65 21.11 -4.89
C SER A 280 23.59 19.99 -5.90
N MET A 281 23.76 18.77 -5.43
CA MET A 281 23.64 17.54 -6.20
C MET A 281 22.74 16.54 -5.47
N ARG A 282 21.93 15.82 -6.21
CA ARG A 282 21.20 14.65 -5.73
C ARG A 282 21.96 13.41 -6.14
N LEU A 283 22.47 12.71 -5.16
CA LEU A 283 23.25 11.50 -5.33
C LEU A 283 22.33 10.30 -5.14
N ILE A 284 22.54 9.26 -5.94
CA ILE A 284 21.95 7.94 -5.70
C ILE A 284 23.04 7.08 -5.08
N VAL A 285 22.76 6.49 -3.93
CA VAL A 285 23.70 5.69 -3.13
C VAL A 285 23.04 4.39 -2.69
N ASP A 286 23.82 3.39 -2.35
CA ASP A 286 23.25 2.10 -1.89
C ASP A 286 22.46 2.28 -0.58
N GLU A 287 23.03 2.95 0.41
CA GLU A 287 22.43 3.27 1.70
C GLU A 287 22.81 4.69 2.14
N ALA A 288 21.83 5.57 2.38
CA ALA A 288 22.07 6.96 2.79
C ALA A 288 22.76 7.05 4.18
N SER A 289 22.46 6.10 5.08
CA SER A 289 23.04 6.04 6.42
C SER A 289 24.55 5.79 6.41
N THR A 290 25.05 5.00 5.48
CA THR A 290 26.49 4.70 5.32
C THR A 290 27.17 5.72 4.42
N ALA A 291 26.50 6.19 3.38
CA ALA A 291 27.05 7.17 2.44
C ALA A 291 27.26 8.56 3.06
N THR A 292 26.37 9.00 3.96
CA THR A 292 26.45 10.33 4.58
C THR A 292 27.79 10.60 5.29
N PRO A 293 28.31 9.75 6.19
CA PRO A 293 29.62 9.98 6.82
C PRO A 293 30.78 9.89 5.82
N GLU A 294 30.67 9.04 4.78
CA GLU A 294 31.69 8.95 3.75
C GLU A 294 31.75 10.21 2.85
N LEU A 295 30.59 10.80 2.50
CA LEU A 295 30.49 12.07 1.81
C LEU A 295 31.09 13.21 2.62
N MET A 296 30.84 13.26 3.92
CA MET A 296 31.42 14.26 4.82
C MET A 296 32.93 14.12 4.92
N SER A 297 33.45 12.87 5.01
CA SER A 297 34.89 12.60 5.03
C SER A 297 35.58 13.01 3.73
N TRP A 298 34.96 12.67 2.58
CA TRP A 298 35.43 13.08 1.25
C TRP A 298 35.48 14.60 1.12
N ALA A 299 34.41 15.30 1.51
CA ALA A 299 34.35 16.76 1.42
C ALA A 299 35.44 17.42 2.29
N GLN A 300 35.71 16.90 3.50
CA GLN A 300 36.78 17.38 4.34
C GLN A 300 38.16 17.20 3.70
N GLN A 301 38.42 16.07 3.04
CA GLN A 301 39.68 15.81 2.32
C GLN A 301 39.86 16.74 1.12
N GLN A 302 38.76 17.12 0.46
CA GLN A 302 38.77 18.04 -0.68
C GLN A 302 38.69 19.53 -0.25
N HIS A 303 38.69 19.84 1.03
CA HIS A 303 38.51 21.18 1.59
C HIS A 303 37.20 21.86 1.15
N ILE A 304 36.14 21.07 0.86
CA ILE A 304 34.82 21.56 0.46
C ILE A 304 34.00 21.83 1.71
N GLN A 305 33.46 23.06 1.82
CA GLN A 305 32.55 23.41 2.92
C GLN A 305 31.15 22.89 2.62
N VAL A 306 30.71 21.91 3.40
CA VAL A 306 29.39 21.30 3.30
C VAL A 306 28.37 22.16 4.05
N GLN A 307 27.26 22.49 3.38
CA GLN A 307 26.11 23.17 3.98
C GLN A 307 25.15 22.16 4.59
N SER A 308 24.79 21.11 3.86
CA SER A 308 23.96 20.01 4.37
C SER A 308 24.17 18.72 3.57
N VAL A 309 23.92 17.57 4.23
CA VAL A 309 23.78 16.24 3.63
C VAL A 309 22.51 15.66 4.20
N GLU A 310 21.50 15.52 3.39
CA GLU A 310 20.15 15.10 3.82
C GLU A 310 19.62 13.98 2.94
N GLU A 311 19.02 12.96 3.56
CA GLU A 311 18.30 11.94 2.80
C GLU A 311 17.12 12.60 2.07
N TYR A 312 17.02 12.36 0.76
CA TYR A 312 15.87 12.75 -0.03
C TYR A 312 14.97 11.55 -0.27
N VAL A 313 13.75 11.64 0.23
CA VAL A 313 12.74 10.60 0.03
C VAL A 313 11.82 11.03 -1.12
N PRO A 314 11.91 10.39 -2.31
CA PRO A 314 11.03 10.72 -3.43
C PRO A 314 9.58 10.41 -3.10
N SER A 315 8.66 11.22 -3.67
CA SER A 315 7.23 10.96 -3.51
C SER A 315 6.84 9.62 -4.14
N PHE A 316 5.81 8.96 -3.61
CA PHE A 316 5.34 7.71 -4.22
C PHE A 316 4.75 7.91 -5.62
N GLU A 317 4.28 9.11 -5.93
CA GLU A 317 3.84 9.49 -7.26
C GLU A 317 5.00 9.42 -8.27
N ASP A 318 6.17 9.96 -7.92
CA ASP A 318 7.38 9.91 -8.76
C ASP A 318 7.90 8.48 -8.90
N VAL A 319 7.93 7.73 -7.79
CA VAL A 319 8.31 6.31 -7.75
C VAL A 319 7.43 5.48 -8.68
N PHE A 320 6.11 5.68 -8.61
CA PHE A 320 5.17 4.95 -9.45
C PHE A 320 5.36 5.25 -10.93
N VAL A 321 5.58 6.52 -11.29
CA VAL A 321 5.86 6.93 -12.67
C VAL A 321 7.12 6.24 -13.18
N GLU A 322 8.17 6.13 -12.35
CA GLU A 322 9.41 5.48 -12.74
C GLU A 322 9.23 3.96 -12.95
N LEU A 323 8.51 3.29 -12.06
CA LEU A 323 8.23 1.85 -12.17
C LEU A 323 7.35 1.46 -13.37
N VAL A 324 6.47 2.36 -13.82
CA VAL A 324 5.53 2.09 -14.93
C VAL A 324 6.05 2.58 -16.27
N ARG A 325 7.15 3.35 -16.29
CA ARG A 325 7.80 3.73 -17.56
C ARG A 325 8.20 2.48 -18.33
N PRO A 326 7.80 2.35 -19.61
CA PRO A 326 8.34 1.28 -20.45
C PRO A 326 9.87 1.45 -20.50
N GLU A 327 10.60 0.37 -20.28
CA GLU A 327 12.05 0.35 -20.52
C GLU A 327 12.28 0.80 -21.97
N VAL A 328 12.81 2.02 -22.11
CA VAL A 328 13.34 2.45 -23.42
C VAL A 328 14.59 1.62 -23.63
N SER A 329 14.42 0.52 -24.39
CA SER A 329 15.55 -0.28 -24.85
C SER A 329 16.55 0.65 -25.53
N HIS A 330 17.64 0.96 -24.83
CA HIS A 330 18.82 1.56 -25.44
C HIS A 330 19.43 0.50 -26.36
N GLY A 331 19.01 0.55 -27.65
CA GLY A 331 19.62 -0.20 -28.73
C GLY A 331 20.97 0.38 -29.13
#